data_15fed20d86534c5de10cd9f35d58b55f
#
_entry.id   15fed20d86534c5de10cd9f35d58b55f
#
_cell.length_a   1.000
_cell.length_b   1.000
_cell.length_c   1.000
_cell.angle_alpha   90.00
_cell.angle_beta   90.00
_cell.angle_gamma   90.00
#
_symmetry.space_group_name_H-M   'P 1'
#
loop_
_entity.id
_entity.type
_entity.pdbx_description
1 polymer ?
#
loop_
_entity_poly.entity_id
_entity_poly.type
_entity_poly.pdbx_seq_one_letter_code
_entity_poly.pdbx_strand_id
1 'polypeptide(L)'
;MVIGETTVVGDNCTIYQGVTLGGVGTKKGKRHPTLGNNVMVGAGAKILGAFEVGDNCSIAANAVLLKPLEDNVTAVGIPARAIKKDGVTIPKEKKSLTPEEYEGMKRRMEQMEKEIGFLKDALRDARKDAQSRPADTEK
;
A
#
# COMPACT_ATOMS: atom_id res chain seq x y z
N MET A 1 -18.21 18.16 2.17
CA MET A 1 -18.37 17.22 1.04
C MET A 1 -18.03 17.95 -0.26
N VAL A 2 -17.24 17.34 -1.08
CA VAL A 2 -16.89 17.87 -2.41
C VAL A 2 -17.26 16.83 -3.46
N ILE A 3 -18.04 17.22 -4.43
CA ILE A 3 -18.45 16.37 -5.54
C ILE A 3 -18.03 17.06 -6.83
N GLY A 4 -17.13 16.41 -7.56
CA GLY A 4 -16.62 16.94 -8.83
C GLY A 4 -17.70 17.01 -9.91
N GLU A 5 -17.55 17.91 -10.84
CA GLU A 5 -18.58 18.24 -11.84
C GLU A 5 -18.94 17.09 -12.79
N THR A 6 -18.03 16.15 -13.06
CA THR A 6 -18.31 14.99 -13.92
C THR A 6 -18.64 13.72 -13.15
N THR A 7 -18.86 13.83 -11.84
CA THR A 7 -19.26 12.71 -10.99
C THR A 7 -20.66 12.23 -11.38
N VAL A 8 -20.83 10.92 -11.43
CA VAL A 8 -22.12 10.27 -11.57
C VAL A 8 -22.40 9.44 -10.33
N VAL A 9 -23.56 9.58 -9.76
CA VAL A 9 -24.01 8.86 -8.58
C VAL A 9 -25.29 8.12 -8.93
N GLY A 10 -25.30 6.81 -8.71
CA GLY A 10 -26.47 5.96 -8.92
C GLY A 10 -27.55 6.16 -7.85
N ASP A 11 -28.51 5.24 -7.83
CA ASP A 11 -29.65 5.31 -6.92
C ASP A 11 -29.32 4.75 -5.54
N ASN A 12 -29.97 5.28 -4.51
CA ASN A 12 -29.88 4.81 -3.14
C ASN A 12 -28.45 4.80 -2.56
N CYS A 13 -27.62 5.73 -2.98
CA CYS A 13 -26.29 5.90 -2.43
C CYS A 13 -26.34 6.68 -1.11
N THR A 14 -25.56 6.27 -0.15
CA THR A 14 -25.37 6.98 1.13
C THR A 14 -23.97 7.54 1.19
N ILE A 15 -23.85 8.86 1.23
CA ILE A 15 -22.59 9.56 1.27
C ILE A 15 -22.52 10.39 2.55
N TYR A 16 -21.58 10.05 3.41
CA TYR A 16 -21.40 10.74 4.69
C TYR A 16 -20.63 12.06 4.53
N GLN A 17 -20.55 12.81 5.61
CA GLN A 17 -19.87 14.11 5.64
C GLN A 17 -18.36 13.98 5.34
N GLY A 18 -17.79 15.03 4.77
CA GLY A 18 -16.36 15.12 4.50
C GLY A 18 -15.86 14.27 3.33
N VAL A 19 -16.77 13.61 2.61
CA VAL A 19 -16.43 12.82 1.43
C VAL A 19 -15.98 13.73 0.29
N THR A 20 -14.98 13.30 -0.46
CA THR A 20 -14.53 13.93 -1.70
C THR A 20 -14.63 12.94 -2.86
N LEU A 21 -15.43 13.31 -3.86
CA LEU A 21 -15.48 12.63 -5.15
C LEU A 21 -14.73 13.51 -6.14
N GLY A 22 -13.43 13.24 -6.27
CA GLY A 22 -12.50 14.12 -6.95
C GLY A 22 -11.89 13.52 -8.20
N GLY A 23 -11.19 14.37 -8.96
CA GLY A 23 -10.43 13.99 -10.12
C GLY A 23 -8.94 13.90 -9.83
N VAL A 24 -8.23 13.23 -10.71
CA VAL A 24 -6.77 13.19 -10.75
C VAL A 24 -6.30 13.76 -12.07
N GLY A 25 -5.37 14.72 -11.99
CA GLY A 25 -4.79 15.38 -13.17
C GLY A 25 -5.60 16.56 -13.70
N THR A 26 -5.14 17.10 -14.81
CA THR A 26 -5.66 18.33 -15.42
C THR A 26 -6.42 18.10 -16.73
N LYS A 27 -6.73 16.86 -17.06
CA LYS A 27 -7.43 16.53 -18.30
C LYS A 27 -8.84 17.07 -18.31
N LYS A 28 -9.24 17.66 -19.41
CA LYS A 28 -10.64 18.03 -19.69
C LYS A 28 -11.45 16.78 -19.97
N GLY A 29 -12.73 16.77 -19.58
CA GLY A 29 -13.64 15.65 -19.77
C GLY A 29 -13.91 14.88 -18.49
N LYS A 30 -14.23 13.60 -18.63
CA LYS A 30 -14.52 12.72 -17.49
C LYS A 30 -13.27 12.51 -16.64
N ARG A 31 -13.25 13.05 -15.43
CA ARG A 31 -12.14 12.95 -14.48
C ARG A 31 -12.57 12.60 -13.06
N HIS A 32 -13.86 12.51 -12.83
CA HIS A 32 -14.45 12.20 -11.53
C HIS A 32 -15.09 10.83 -11.52
N PRO A 33 -15.24 10.21 -10.35
CA PRO A 33 -15.75 8.85 -10.25
C PRO A 33 -17.22 8.71 -10.63
N THR A 34 -17.59 7.50 -11.02
CA THR A 34 -18.97 7.06 -11.18
C THR A 34 -19.30 6.04 -10.12
N LEU A 35 -20.30 6.33 -9.30
CA LEU A 35 -20.81 5.39 -8.30
C LEU A 35 -22.01 4.64 -8.87
N GLY A 36 -22.05 3.32 -8.67
CA GLY A 36 -23.20 2.50 -8.97
C GLY A 36 -24.36 2.73 -7.99
N ASN A 37 -25.27 1.76 -7.92
CA ASN A 37 -26.43 1.82 -7.04
C ASN A 37 -26.10 1.24 -5.65
N ASN A 38 -26.78 1.73 -4.61
CA ASN A 38 -26.64 1.26 -3.24
C ASN A 38 -25.20 1.31 -2.71
N VAL A 39 -24.43 2.29 -3.12
CA VAL A 39 -23.05 2.49 -2.66
C VAL A 39 -23.06 3.30 -1.37
N MET A 40 -22.32 2.83 -0.37
CA MET A 40 -22.11 3.56 0.87
C MET A 40 -20.69 4.09 0.91
N VAL A 41 -20.54 5.38 1.13
CA VAL A 41 -19.24 6.06 1.26
C VAL A 41 -19.12 6.63 2.66
N GLY A 42 -18.23 6.09 3.45
CA GLY A 42 -18.03 6.49 4.84
C GLY A 42 -17.46 7.90 5.01
N ALA A 43 -17.62 8.46 6.20
CA ALA A 43 -17.19 9.83 6.49
C ALA A 43 -15.71 10.07 6.17
N GLY A 44 -15.42 11.17 5.52
CA GLY A 44 -14.05 11.58 5.18
C GLY A 44 -13.38 10.76 4.08
N ALA A 45 -14.04 9.77 3.49
CA ALA A 45 -13.48 8.99 2.41
C ALA A 45 -13.23 9.85 1.16
N LYS A 46 -12.20 9.51 0.41
CA LYS A 46 -11.82 10.18 -0.82
C LYS A 46 -11.78 9.17 -1.96
N ILE A 47 -12.54 9.44 -3.00
CA ILE A 47 -12.58 8.64 -4.23
C ILE A 47 -12.05 9.53 -5.35
N LEU A 48 -10.87 9.20 -5.87
CA LEU A 48 -10.11 10.06 -6.76
C LEU A 48 -9.81 9.38 -8.08
N GLY A 49 -10.42 9.85 -9.15
CA GLY A 49 -10.17 9.38 -10.50
C GLY A 49 -11.43 9.06 -11.30
N ALA A 50 -11.28 8.93 -12.61
CA ALA A 50 -12.36 8.65 -13.55
C ALA A 50 -12.61 7.14 -13.69
N PHE A 51 -12.94 6.47 -12.61
CA PHE A 51 -13.25 5.04 -12.61
C PHE A 51 -14.65 4.77 -12.04
N GLU A 52 -15.09 3.55 -12.18
CA GLU A 52 -16.39 3.10 -11.69
C GLU A 52 -16.27 2.35 -10.38
N VAL A 53 -17.19 2.65 -9.49
CA VAL A 53 -17.46 1.87 -8.28
C VAL A 53 -18.73 1.08 -8.52
N GLY A 54 -18.65 -0.23 -8.44
CA GLY A 54 -19.76 -1.12 -8.70
C GLY A 54 -20.93 -0.97 -7.73
N ASP A 55 -22.01 -1.70 -7.99
CA ASP A 55 -23.20 -1.67 -7.14
C ASP A 55 -22.94 -2.35 -5.79
N ASN A 56 -23.68 -1.92 -4.78
CA ASN A 56 -23.63 -2.49 -3.44
C ASN A 56 -22.23 -2.46 -2.80
N CYS A 57 -21.39 -1.52 -3.19
CA CYS A 57 -20.08 -1.32 -2.57
C CYS A 57 -20.17 -0.53 -1.28
N SER A 58 -19.26 -0.81 -0.39
CA SER A 58 -19.07 -0.04 0.85
C SER A 58 -17.64 0.45 0.95
N ILE A 59 -17.46 1.73 1.10
CA ILE A 59 -16.16 2.36 1.26
C ILE A 59 -16.07 2.89 2.69
N ALA A 60 -15.09 2.42 3.44
CA ALA A 60 -14.95 2.75 4.85
C ALA A 60 -14.61 4.23 5.08
N ALA A 61 -14.88 4.71 6.28
CA ALA A 61 -14.51 6.06 6.69
C ALA A 61 -13.00 6.30 6.52
N ASN A 62 -12.65 7.49 6.04
CA ASN A 62 -11.27 7.93 5.78
C ASN A 62 -10.49 7.07 4.77
N ALA A 63 -11.13 6.19 4.04
CA ALA A 63 -10.48 5.44 2.97
C ALA A 63 -10.14 6.36 1.79
N VAL A 64 -9.04 6.04 1.10
CA VAL A 64 -8.65 6.74 -0.13
C VAL A 64 -8.66 5.74 -1.27
N LEU A 65 -9.69 5.80 -2.10
CA LEU A 65 -9.90 4.89 -3.23
C LEU A 65 -9.33 5.49 -4.51
N LEU A 66 -8.41 4.78 -5.12
CA LEU A 66 -7.69 5.22 -6.33
C LEU A 66 -7.90 4.27 -7.52
N LYS A 67 -8.64 3.19 -7.33
CA LYS A 67 -8.87 2.14 -8.32
C LYS A 67 -10.34 1.76 -8.37
N PRO A 68 -10.83 1.24 -9.52
CA PRO A 68 -12.21 0.78 -9.61
C PRO A 68 -12.50 -0.39 -8.65
N LEU A 69 -13.75 -0.50 -8.26
CA LEU A 69 -14.28 -1.61 -7.47
C LEU A 69 -15.33 -2.36 -8.28
N GLU A 70 -15.30 -3.67 -8.19
CA GLU A 70 -16.37 -4.55 -8.69
C GLU A 70 -17.61 -4.45 -7.78
N ASP A 71 -18.72 -5.06 -8.20
CA ASP A 71 -19.93 -5.09 -7.40
C ASP A 71 -19.73 -5.85 -6.08
N ASN A 72 -20.49 -5.46 -5.05
CA ASN A 72 -20.53 -6.12 -3.76
C ASN A 72 -19.18 -6.17 -3.02
N VAL A 73 -18.34 -5.15 -3.18
CA VAL A 73 -17.03 -5.05 -2.56
C VAL A 73 -17.05 -4.07 -1.39
N THR A 74 -16.39 -4.42 -0.31
CA THR A 74 -16.07 -3.52 0.80
C THR A 74 -14.58 -3.17 0.75
N ALA A 75 -14.27 -1.87 0.66
CA ALA A 75 -12.91 -1.35 0.59
C ALA A 75 -12.57 -0.54 1.84
N VAL A 76 -11.35 -0.71 2.33
CA VAL A 76 -10.84 -0.06 3.56
C VAL A 76 -9.39 0.37 3.37
N GLY A 77 -9.02 1.48 3.96
CA GLY A 77 -7.63 1.90 4.14
C GLY A 77 -7.14 2.97 3.18
N ILE A 78 -5.86 3.26 3.26
CA ILE A 78 -5.13 4.25 2.46
C ILE A 78 -3.85 3.61 1.93
N PRO A 79 -3.74 3.29 0.64
CA PRO A 79 -4.82 3.24 -0.35
C PRO A 79 -5.85 2.17 -0.03
N ALA A 80 -7.11 2.42 -0.38
CA ALA A 80 -8.19 1.50 -0.10
C ALA A 80 -8.03 0.18 -0.85
N ARG A 81 -8.26 -0.91 -0.15
CA ARG A 81 -8.19 -2.27 -0.68
C ARG A 81 -9.48 -3.01 -0.37
N ALA A 82 -9.89 -3.88 -1.28
CA ALA A 82 -11.02 -4.75 -1.07
C ALA A 82 -10.72 -5.74 0.07
N ILE A 83 -11.54 -5.72 1.10
CA ILE A 83 -11.43 -6.65 2.24
C ILE A 83 -12.54 -7.70 2.25
N LYS A 84 -13.65 -7.42 1.58
CA LYS A 84 -14.77 -8.33 1.39
C LYS A 84 -15.30 -8.24 -0.03
N LYS A 85 -15.72 -9.36 -0.57
CA LYS A 85 -16.45 -9.45 -1.84
C LYS A 85 -17.60 -10.43 -1.66
N ASP A 86 -18.82 -10.04 -2.07
CA ASP A 86 -20.04 -10.83 -1.92
C ASP A 86 -20.28 -11.33 -0.48
N GLY A 87 -19.92 -10.52 0.51
CA GLY A 87 -20.06 -10.85 1.94
C GLY A 87 -18.98 -11.79 2.50
N VAL A 88 -18.07 -12.27 1.66
CA VAL A 88 -16.96 -13.14 2.05
C VAL A 88 -15.70 -12.33 2.25
N THR A 89 -15.05 -12.51 3.40
CA THR A 89 -13.79 -11.85 3.71
C THR A 89 -12.69 -12.34 2.76
N ILE A 90 -12.06 -11.39 2.06
CA ILE A 90 -10.90 -11.67 1.24
C ILE A 90 -9.71 -11.84 2.19
N PRO A 91 -9.01 -12.99 2.19
CA PRO A 91 -7.81 -13.13 3.00
C PRO A 91 -6.83 -12.05 2.58
N LYS A 92 -6.21 -11.38 3.55
CA LYS A 92 -5.04 -10.55 3.25
C LYS A 92 -4.07 -11.46 2.52
N GLU A 93 -3.79 -11.14 1.26
CA GLU A 93 -2.65 -11.75 0.61
C GLU A 93 -1.42 -11.39 1.45
N LYS A 94 -1.04 -12.32 2.32
CA LYS A 94 0.36 -12.42 2.66
C LYS A 94 1.01 -12.63 1.31
N LYS A 95 1.82 -11.69 0.85
CA LYS A 95 2.71 -11.92 -0.26
C LYS A 95 3.49 -13.19 0.08
N SER A 96 2.91 -14.33 -0.23
CA SER A 96 3.64 -15.57 -0.15
C SER A 96 4.68 -15.48 -1.25
N LEU A 97 5.92 -15.38 -0.82
CA LEU A 97 7.06 -15.44 -1.71
C LEU A 97 6.94 -16.73 -2.52
N THR A 98 7.09 -16.63 -3.83
CA THR A 98 7.24 -17.82 -4.64
C THR A 98 8.46 -18.60 -4.15
N PRO A 99 8.51 -19.94 -4.30
CA PRO A 99 9.70 -20.70 -3.90
C PRO A 99 11.00 -20.15 -4.47
N GLU A 100 10.96 -19.62 -5.69
CA GLU A 100 12.11 -18.99 -6.35
C GLU A 100 12.53 -17.68 -5.69
N GLU A 101 11.59 -16.82 -5.31
CA GLU A 101 11.86 -15.59 -4.57
C GLU A 101 12.42 -15.88 -3.18
N TYR A 102 11.88 -16.89 -2.50
CA TYR A 102 12.37 -17.35 -1.20
C TYR A 102 13.82 -17.83 -1.27
N GLU A 103 14.14 -18.67 -2.24
CA GLU A 103 15.51 -19.16 -2.46
C GLU A 103 16.47 -18.03 -2.81
N GLY A 104 16.04 -17.07 -3.63
CA GLY A 104 16.83 -15.87 -3.95
C GLY A 104 17.14 -15.03 -2.73
N MET A 105 16.15 -14.79 -1.87
CA MET A 105 16.35 -14.06 -0.61
C MET A 105 17.26 -14.81 0.35
N LYS A 106 17.09 -16.12 0.47
CA LYS A 106 17.92 -16.99 1.31
C LYS A 106 19.38 -16.94 0.90
N ARG A 107 19.67 -17.02 -0.40
CA ARG A 107 21.03 -16.88 -0.95
C ARG A 107 21.65 -15.53 -0.63
N ARG A 108 20.89 -14.45 -0.76
CA ARG A 108 21.36 -13.09 -0.40
C ARG A 108 21.69 -12.97 1.09
N MET A 109 20.85 -13.53 1.95
CA MET A 109 21.08 -13.53 3.39
C MET A 109 22.34 -14.33 3.76
N GLU A 110 22.53 -15.51 3.18
CA GLU A 110 23.73 -16.34 3.39
C GLU A 110 25.00 -15.61 2.91
N GLN A 111 24.94 -14.93 1.78
CA GLN A 111 26.06 -14.15 1.26
C GLN A 111 26.39 -12.97 2.17
N MET A 112 25.38 -12.24 2.65
CA MET A 112 25.58 -11.14 3.59
C MET A 112 26.18 -11.63 4.92
N GLU A 113 25.75 -12.77 5.44
CA GLU A 113 26.30 -13.39 6.64
C GLU A 113 27.79 -13.75 6.47
N LYS A 114 28.17 -14.28 5.29
CA LYS A 114 29.56 -14.56 4.96
C LYS A 114 30.41 -13.30 4.90
N GLU A 115 29.90 -12.24 4.26
CA GLU A 115 30.60 -10.95 4.21
C GLU A 115 30.76 -10.32 5.58
N ILE A 116 29.74 -10.39 6.42
CA ILE A 116 29.82 -9.92 7.81
C ILE A 116 30.81 -10.72 8.60
N GLY A 117 30.85 -12.05 8.45
CA GLY A 117 31.82 -12.91 9.09
C GLY A 117 33.26 -12.58 8.69
N PHE A 118 33.50 -12.39 7.41
CA PHE A 118 34.79 -11.96 6.87
C PHE A 118 35.24 -10.62 7.43
N LEU A 119 34.37 -9.63 7.44
CA LEU A 119 34.64 -8.29 7.97
C LEU A 119 34.92 -8.33 9.49
N LYS A 120 34.18 -9.15 10.23
CA LYS A 120 34.43 -9.34 11.67
C LYS A 120 35.80 -9.94 11.94
N ASP A 121 36.21 -10.94 11.16
CA ASP A 121 37.52 -11.58 11.30
C ASP A 121 38.64 -10.63 10.92
N ALA A 122 38.47 -9.86 9.83
CA ALA A 122 39.42 -8.82 9.45
C ALA A 122 39.56 -7.73 10.51
N LEU A 123 38.47 -7.31 11.12
CA LEU A 123 38.47 -6.33 12.20
C LEU A 123 39.15 -6.85 13.46
N ARG A 124 38.94 -8.13 13.78
CA ARG A 124 39.59 -8.79 14.92
C ARG A 124 41.10 -8.87 14.73
N ASP A 125 41.56 -9.23 13.54
CA ASP A 125 42.97 -9.29 13.22
C ASP A 125 43.62 -7.91 13.24
N ALA A 126 42.96 -6.90 12.70
CA ALA A 126 43.40 -5.51 12.79
C ALA A 126 43.53 -5.01 14.22
N ARG A 127 42.63 -5.40 15.12
CA ARG A 127 42.71 -5.09 16.55
C ARG A 127 43.89 -5.76 17.25
N LYS A 128 44.16 -7.03 16.92
CA LYS A 128 45.32 -7.76 17.44
C LYS A 128 46.63 -7.09 17.00
N ASP A 129 46.73 -6.70 15.76
CA ASP A 129 47.90 -6.02 15.24
C ASP A 129 48.12 -4.65 15.88
N ALA A 130 47.03 -3.93 16.14
CA ALA A 130 47.09 -2.65 16.85
C ALA A 130 47.53 -2.78 18.31
N GLN A 131 47.16 -3.90 18.97
CA GLN A 131 47.57 -4.19 20.35
C GLN A 131 49.00 -4.74 20.46
N SER A 132 49.52 -5.37 19.40
CA SER A 132 50.88 -5.94 19.36
C SER A 132 51.95 -4.94 18.93
N ARG A 133 51.58 -3.75 18.46
CA ARG A 133 52.55 -2.69 18.17
C ARG A 133 53.12 -2.13 19.47
N PRO A 134 54.47 -2.20 19.65
CA PRO A 134 55.05 -1.54 20.80
C PRO A 134 54.77 -0.05 20.71
N ALA A 135 54.42 0.54 21.84
CA ALA A 135 54.27 1.97 21.93
C ALA A 135 55.62 2.59 21.49
N ASP A 136 55.63 3.34 20.38
CA ASP A 136 56.77 4.12 19.98
C ASP A 136 56.96 5.19 21.03
N THR A 137 57.85 4.92 21.95
CA THR A 137 58.34 5.95 22.84
C THR A 137 59.24 6.85 22.00
N GLU A 138 58.70 7.90 21.48
CA GLU A 138 59.49 9.02 21.00
C GLU A 138 60.29 9.59 22.17
N LYS A 139 61.57 9.50 21.99
CA LYS A 139 62.47 10.32 22.86
C LYS A 139 62.47 11.72 22.34
#